data_140c090c510ac264ffe37c5eb99864e4
#
_entry.id   140c090c510ac264ffe37c5eb99864e4
#
_cell.length_a   1.000
_cell.length_b   1.000
_cell.length_c   1.000
_cell.angle_alpha   90.00
_cell.angle_beta   90.00
_cell.angle_gamma   90.00
#
_symmetry.space_group_name_H-M   'P 1'
#
loop_
_entity.id
_entity.type
_entity.pdbx_description
1 polymer ?
#
loop_
_entity_poly.entity_id
_entity_poly.type
_entity_poly.pdbx_seq_one_letter_code
_entity_poly.pdbx_strand_id
1 'polypeptide(L)'
;MTTSKRKSKDLKLYIKAREAYYNGEEIMTDIEFDALEEKLGMENRLIGAPSTSNNYTVPHPFIMGSLKKIQVHKTSDWDDLYKQLPEVLKRHSVIVTPKYDGCSFEMVVKYGKLFSVSTRGDGNWGKDIYRLMRTMLVKQPINFEAFKTYDSFILRGEILIKKETFEKKYSKEFKNPRSFVSGMVNSDYDAFNRAEFKKASDLEYVIYDYRYIHLDVLVDLDYSDVVTEIGKTNISYPVTYIFSDGLLKSSFKEVYETLSNFRSTYKFPLDGFVIKPAAFYRDPMPSEYPNDCIAIKFEPMVAETTVVNIQWNVGKSGELYPTCTVEPVVLDGKTIENVSAHNYGYVKDKSLGPGAKITISLAGDIIPFIYKVTKVAKGISVPDFDHYVEGCHAYAGMTKKQKIKNKFLNSCEILSIPGLGPALSEQLFDYLSGKGKSISNILKVKPKSIKKAIPSKVGEKVYGEFKKALENISLSKIIQTMCLDGHGPKVCDTLERIILTEEGKLPNYRTEWVLSKQSDEFIKLEKLLKSMKKELKDFHLEESNQTLCILTGSPKQYKTKAEFLKANTEYKETSSFKEAKVLFTGDLNSTSSKMVKAKKIGLDIREY
;
A
#
# COMPACT_ATOMS: atom_id res chain seq x y z
N MET A 1 -12.30 29.33 13.74
CA MET A 1 -11.08 28.94 12.97
C MET A 1 -10.53 27.55 13.29
N THR A 2 -11.04 26.83 14.29
CA THR A 2 -10.53 25.51 14.75
C THR A 2 -11.11 24.30 14.01
N THR A 3 -12.33 24.36 13.52
CA THR A 3 -13.02 23.24 12.85
C THR A 3 -12.50 22.94 11.44
N SER A 4 -12.12 23.94 10.66
CA SER A 4 -11.60 23.77 9.30
C SER A 4 -10.20 23.11 9.28
N LYS A 5 -9.31 23.46 10.23
CA LYS A 5 -7.98 22.84 10.35
C LYS A 5 -8.06 21.36 10.78
N ARG A 6 -9.06 21.01 11.60
CA ARG A 6 -9.26 19.64 12.07
C ARG A 6 -9.76 18.73 10.95
N LYS A 7 -10.75 19.18 10.15
CA LYS A 7 -11.22 18.47 8.95
C LYS A 7 -10.10 18.22 7.91
N SER A 8 -9.21 19.20 7.72
CA SER A 8 -8.08 19.05 6.79
C SER A 8 -7.06 17.98 7.26
N LYS A 9 -6.86 17.82 8.58
CA LYS A 9 -5.94 16.81 9.15
C LYS A 9 -6.55 15.41 9.06
N ASP A 10 -7.83 15.28 9.37
CA ASP A 10 -8.57 14.02 9.27
C ASP A 10 -8.63 13.53 7.82
N LEU A 11 -8.85 14.41 6.86
CA LEU A 11 -8.83 14.06 5.43
C LEU A 11 -7.47 13.53 4.96
N LYS A 12 -6.39 14.15 5.42
CA LYS A 12 -5.03 13.68 5.10
C LYS A 12 -4.76 12.29 5.68
N LEU A 13 -5.19 12.06 6.91
CA LEU A 13 -5.05 10.78 7.57
C LEU A 13 -5.86 9.71 6.84
N TYR A 14 -7.07 10.04 6.41
CA TYR A 14 -7.93 9.15 5.62
C TYR A 14 -7.28 8.72 4.29
N ILE A 15 -6.77 9.69 3.52
CA ILE A 15 -6.10 9.38 2.24
C ILE A 15 -4.88 8.48 2.47
N LYS A 16 -4.06 8.81 3.46
CA LYS A 16 -2.86 8.02 3.79
C LYS A 16 -3.21 6.59 4.24
N ALA A 17 -4.21 6.46 5.10
CA ALA A 17 -4.65 5.16 5.60
C ALA A 17 -5.23 4.30 4.48
N ARG A 18 -5.99 4.90 3.59
CA ARG A 18 -6.55 4.22 2.43
C ARG A 18 -5.47 3.72 1.47
N GLU A 19 -4.50 4.57 1.12
CA GLU A 19 -3.37 4.15 0.28
C GLU A 19 -2.58 3.00 0.93
N ALA A 20 -2.31 3.10 2.22
CA ALA A 20 -1.63 2.07 3.00
C ALA A 20 -2.41 0.75 3.03
N TYR A 21 -3.72 0.82 3.25
CA TYR A 21 -4.60 -0.35 3.27
C TYR A 21 -4.57 -1.13 1.94
N TYR A 22 -4.68 -0.42 0.79
CA TYR A 22 -4.63 -1.08 -0.53
C TYR A 22 -3.23 -1.50 -0.95
N ASN A 23 -2.18 -0.96 -0.35
CA ASN A 23 -0.79 -1.36 -0.60
C ASN A 23 -0.28 -2.43 0.38
N GLY A 24 -1.12 -2.92 1.30
CA GLY A 24 -0.75 -3.94 2.29
C GLY A 24 0.07 -3.40 3.47
N GLU A 25 0.11 -2.09 3.65
CA GLU A 25 0.80 -1.39 4.74
C GLU A 25 -0.24 -0.71 5.65
N GLU A 26 -1.09 -1.49 6.31
CA GLU A 26 -2.12 -0.94 7.20
C GLU A 26 -1.51 -0.05 8.28
N ILE A 27 -1.96 1.21 8.35
CA ILE A 27 -1.52 2.21 9.34
C ILE A 27 -2.60 2.51 10.39
N MET A 28 -3.80 2.00 10.20
CA MET A 28 -4.91 2.00 11.16
C MET A 28 -5.80 0.80 10.93
N THR A 29 -6.65 0.50 11.89
CA THR A 29 -7.60 -0.62 11.80
C THR A 29 -8.77 -0.28 10.87
N ASP A 30 -9.43 -1.30 10.32
CA ASP A 30 -10.64 -1.14 9.50
C ASP A 30 -11.71 -0.31 10.22
N ILE A 31 -11.86 -0.50 11.54
CA ILE A 31 -12.84 0.22 12.37
C ILE A 31 -12.47 1.70 12.49
N GLU A 32 -11.19 2.00 12.71
CA GLU A 32 -10.69 3.38 12.75
C GLU A 32 -10.81 4.04 11.38
N PHE A 33 -10.57 3.28 10.33
CA PHE A 33 -10.73 3.75 8.95
C PHE A 33 -12.19 4.04 8.64
N ASP A 34 -13.09 3.11 8.91
CA ASP A 34 -14.53 3.28 8.70
C ASP A 34 -15.09 4.45 9.54
N ALA A 35 -14.64 4.61 10.79
CA ALA A 35 -15.04 5.74 11.64
C ALA A 35 -14.51 7.09 11.12
N LEU A 36 -13.31 7.09 10.53
CA LEU A 36 -12.72 8.28 9.92
C LEU A 36 -13.42 8.64 8.61
N GLU A 37 -13.80 7.64 7.82
CA GLU A 37 -14.57 7.76 6.58
C GLU A 37 -15.93 8.38 6.85
N GLU A 38 -16.66 7.87 7.83
CA GLU A 38 -17.95 8.41 8.29
C GLU A 38 -17.83 9.85 8.81
N LYS A 39 -16.87 10.11 9.69
CA LYS A 39 -16.61 11.45 10.24
C LYS A 39 -16.35 12.50 9.17
N LEU A 40 -15.74 12.09 8.06
CA LEU A 40 -15.45 12.96 6.92
C LEU A 40 -16.61 13.05 5.93
N GLY A 41 -17.63 12.20 6.03
CA GLY A 41 -18.71 12.06 5.05
C GLY A 41 -18.16 11.60 3.69
N MET A 42 -17.14 10.74 3.70
CA MET A 42 -16.44 10.28 2.50
C MET A 42 -16.88 8.87 2.09
N GLU A 43 -17.85 8.29 2.78
CA GLU A 43 -18.36 6.92 2.59
C GLU A 43 -18.69 6.58 1.13
N ASN A 44 -18.89 7.58 0.30
CA ASN A 44 -19.32 7.44 -1.08
C ASN A 44 -18.46 8.23 -2.10
N ARG A 45 -17.26 8.66 -1.77
CA ARG A 45 -16.55 9.62 -2.64
C ARG A 45 -15.29 9.10 -3.30
N LEU A 46 -14.72 7.98 -2.84
CA LEU A 46 -13.47 7.48 -3.40
C LEU A 46 -13.44 5.94 -3.40
N ILE A 47 -13.15 5.32 -4.54
CA ILE A 47 -12.98 3.87 -4.68
C ILE A 47 -11.50 3.53 -4.84
N GLY A 48 -11.02 2.50 -4.14
CA GLY A 48 -9.69 1.93 -4.30
C GLY A 48 -8.54 2.93 -4.12
N ALA A 49 -7.35 2.54 -4.44
CA ALA A 49 -6.18 3.39 -4.54
C ALA A 49 -5.58 3.30 -5.94
N PRO A 50 -5.04 4.39 -6.51
CA PRO A 50 -4.31 4.32 -7.77
C PRO A 50 -3.16 3.31 -7.65
N SER A 51 -2.92 2.52 -8.69
CA SER A 51 -1.77 1.62 -8.73
C SER A 51 -0.48 2.45 -8.66
N THR A 52 0.33 2.24 -7.63
CA THR A 52 1.60 2.95 -7.42
C THR A 52 2.75 2.42 -8.28
N SER A 53 2.54 1.31 -8.99
CA SER A 53 3.55 0.73 -9.89
C SER A 53 3.27 1.10 -11.34
N ASN A 54 4.32 1.42 -12.10
CA ASN A 54 4.31 1.62 -13.55
C ASN A 54 3.90 0.36 -14.35
N ASN A 55 3.28 -0.62 -13.71
CA ASN A 55 2.88 -1.86 -14.31
C ASN A 55 1.50 -1.70 -14.94
N TYR A 56 1.37 -2.20 -16.13
CA TYR A 56 0.22 -2.24 -17.00
C TYR A 56 -1.11 -2.16 -16.24
N THR A 57 -1.91 -1.13 -16.52
CA THR A 57 -3.27 -0.99 -16.04
C THR A 57 -4.23 -1.51 -17.10
N VAL A 58 -5.25 -2.21 -16.66
CA VAL A 58 -6.30 -2.80 -17.51
C VAL A 58 -7.62 -2.10 -17.19
N PRO A 59 -8.36 -1.58 -18.20
CA PRO A 59 -9.66 -0.99 -17.97
C PRO A 59 -10.68 -2.08 -17.64
N HIS A 60 -11.59 -1.77 -16.72
CA HIS A 60 -12.75 -2.62 -16.44
C HIS A 60 -13.84 -2.42 -17.51
N PRO A 61 -14.49 -3.47 -18.00
CA PRO A 61 -15.61 -3.35 -18.93
C PRO A 61 -16.78 -2.51 -18.37
N PHE A 62 -16.95 -2.55 -17.06
CA PHE A 62 -17.85 -1.68 -16.28
C PHE A 62 -17.26 -1.47 -14.88
N ILE A 63 -17.71 -0.45 -14.20
CA ILE A 63 -17.11 -0.03 -12.93
C ILE A 63 -17.09 -1.17 -11.90
N MET A 64 -15.94 -1.37 -11.26
CA MET A 64 -15.75 -2.31 -10.16
C MET A 64 -15.88 -1.55 -8.82
N GLY A 65 -17.12 -1.26 -8.45
CA GLY A 65 -17.46 -0.39 -7.33
C GLY A 65 -17.19 -0.98 -5.95
N SER A 66 -17.49 -0.21 -4.93
CA SER A 66 -17.52 -0.61 -3.53
C SER A 66 -18.94 -0.82 -3.06
N LEU A 67 -19.13 -1.68 -2.05
CA LEU A 67 -20.45 -1.90 -1.46
C LEU A 67 -20.69 -0.90 -0.31
N LYS A 68 -21.94 -0.42 -0.20
CA LYS A 68 -22.41 0.24 1.03
C LYS A 68 -22.29 -0.75 2.18
N LYS A 69 -21.95 -0.24 3.38
CA LYS A 69 -21.68 -1.09 4.55
C LYS A 69 -22.66 -0.76 5.67
N ILE A 70 -23.22 -1.78 6.29
CA ILE A 70 -23.91 -1.67 7.57
C ILE A 70 -22.96 -2.26 8.64
N GLN A 71 -22.75 -1.49 9.71
CA GLN A 71 -21.92 -1.89 10.85
C GLN A 71 -22.83 -2.19 12.04
N VAL A 72 -22.93 -3.45 12.39
CA VAL A 72 -23.88 -3.94 13.42
C VAL A 72 -23.59 -3.33 14.81
N HIS A 73 -22.33 -3.10 15.14
CA HIS A 73 -21.94 -2.53 16.44
C HIS A 73 -22.41 -1.07 16.69
N LYS A 74 -22.93 -0.39 15.67
CA LYS A 74 -23.39 1.00 15.79
C LYS A 74 -24.82 1.13 16.32
N THR A 75 -25.59 0.05 16.23
CA THR A 75 -26.93 0.00 16.78
C THR A 75 -27.21 -1.41 17.32
N SER A 76 -27.77 -1.49 18.51
CA SER A 76 -28.21 -2.77 19.11
C SER A 76 -29.61 -3.18 18.63
N ASP A 77 -30.28 -2.32 17.86
CA ASP A 77 -31.62 -2.57 17.35
C ASP A 77 -31.58 -3.18 15.95
N TRP A 78 -31.93 -4.44 15.85
CA TRP A 78 -32.05 -5.17 14.59
C TRP A 78 -33.10 -4.59 13.65
N ASP A 79 -34.10 -3.93 14.18
CA ASP A 79 -35.11 -3.24 13.40
C ASP A 79 -34.54 -2.05 12.64
N ASP A 80 -33.67 -1.29 13.28
CA ASP A 80 -33.01 -0.15 12.65
C ASP A 80 -31.97 -0.58 11.63
N LEU A 81 -31.28 -1.70 11.87
CA LEU A 81 -30.39 -2.31 10.87
C LEU A 81 -31.17 -2.77 9.66
N TYR A 82 -32.29 -3.47 9.86
CA TYR A 82 -33.14 -3.95 8.75
C TYR A 82 -33.72 -2.80 7.92
N LYS A 83 -34.10 -1.68 8.55
CA LYS A 83 -34.56 -0.47 7.84
C LYS A 83 -33.52 0.10 6.86
N GLN A 84 -32.23 -0.06 7.17
CA GLN A 84 -31.13 0.42 6.32
C GLN A 84 -30.94 -0.43 5.05
N LEU A 85 -31.50 -1.63 4.98
CA LEU A 85 -31.43 -2.46 3.78
C LEU A 85 -32.18 -1.80 2.60
N PRO A 86 -31.62 -1.84 1.38
CA PRO A 86 -32.32 -1.46 0.17
C PRO A 86 -33.66 -2.18 0.03
N GLU A 87 -34.69 -1.50 -0.47
CA GLU A 87 -36.03 -2.06 -0.60
C GLU A 87 -36.06 -3.28 -1.53
N VAL A 88 -35.21 -3.30 -2.57
CA VAL A 88 -35.10 -4.44 -3.48
C VAL A 88 -34.73 -5.74 -2.74
N LEU A 89 -33.89 -5.65 -1.71
CA LEU A 89 -33.47 -6.80 -0.91
C LEU A 89 -34.55 -7.31 0.05
N LYS A 90 -35.55 -6.49 0.34
CA LYS A 90 -36.68 -6.84 1.22
C LYS A 90 -37.83 -7.50 0.45
N ARG A 91 -37.94 -7.24 -0.86
CA ARG A 91 -39.13 -7.58 -1.66
C ARG A 91 -38.89 -8.63 -2.74
N HIS A 92 -37.63 -8.86 -3.10
CA HIS A 92 -37.27 -9.78 -4.20
C HIS A 92 -36.30 -10.84 -3.72
N SER A 93 -36.21 -11.93 -4.47
CA SER A 93 -35.26 -12.99 -4.17
C SER A 93 -33.83 -12.48 -4.01
N VAL A 94 -33.19 -12.86 -2.93
CA VAL A 94 -31.84 -12.41 -2.57
C VAL A 94 -30.89 -13.57 -2.35
N ILE A 95 -29.63 -13.27 -2.58
CA ILE A 95 -28.49 -14.16 -2.36
C ILE A 95 -27.64 -13.55 -1.26
N VAL A 96 -27.32 -14.34 -0.24
CA VAL A 96 -26.42 -13.95 0.84
C VAL A 96 -25.14 -14.79 0.72
N THR A 97 -24.01 -14.12 0.60
CA THR A 97 -22.69 -14.76 0.45
C THR A 97 -21.70 -14.21 1.45
N PRO A 98 -20.69 -15.00 1.89
CA PRO A 98 -19.61 -14.49 2.71
C PRO A 98 -18.90 -13.30 2.05
N LYS A 99 -18.57 -12.28 2.83
CA LYS A 99 -17.68 -11.21 2.44
C LYS A 99 -16.26 -11.62 2.75
N TYR A 100 -15.53 -11.99 1.71
CA TYR A 100 -14.14 -12.41 1.83
C TYR A 100 -13.23 -11.22 2.16
N ASP A 101 -12.16 -11.49 2.89
CA ASP A 101 -11.10 -10.52 3.21
C ASP A 101 -9.79 -10.88 2.50
N GLY A 102 -9.67 -10.43 1.25
CA GLY A 102 -8.56 -10.69 0.36
C GLY A 102 -8.29 -9.52 -0.58
N CYS A 103 -7.96 -9.82 -1.84
CA CYS A 103 -7.82 -8.84 -2.92
C CYS A 103 -8.77 -9.16 -4.06
N SER A 104 -9.67 -8.22 -4.35
CA SER A 104 -10.65 -8.36 -5.43
C SER A 104 -9.97 -8.36 -6.79
N PHE A 105 -10.49 -9.17 -7.69
CA PHE A 105 -10.05 -9.24 -9.07
C PHE A 105 -11.22 -9.35 -10.05
N GLU A 106 -10.93 -9.04 -11.30
CA GLU A 106 -11.83 -9.26 -12.43
C GLU A 106 -11.11 -10.04 -13.52
N MET A 107 -11.77 -11.05 -14.06
CA MET A 107 -11.37 -11.77 -15.26
C MET A 107 -12.33 -11.43 -16.41
N VAL A 108 -11.79 -11.11 -17.55
CA VAL A 108 -12.55 -10.97 -18.80
C VAL A 108 -12.24 -12.17 -19.70
N VAL A 109 -13.27 -12.90 -20.07
CA VAL A 109 -13.19 -14.03 -20.99
C VAL A 109 -13.88 -13.62 -22.28
N LYS A 110 -13.19 -13.69 -23.42
CA LYS A 110 -13.75 -13.40 -24.75
C LYS A 110 -13.75 -14.65 -25.59
N TYR A 111 -14.93 -15.01 -26.10
CA TYR A 111 -15.10 -16.18 -26.96
C TYR A 111 -14.44 -17.45 -26.42
N GLY A 112 -14.63 -17.72 -25.13
CA GLY A 112 -14.07 -18.89 -24.46
C GLY A 112 -12.57 -18.84 -24.15
N LYS A 113 -11.94 -17.66 -24.25
CA LYS A 113 -10.51 -17.49 -23.93
C LYS A 113 -10.31 -16.41 -22.89
N LEU A 114 -9.47 -16.68 -21.90
CA LEU A 114 -9.08 -15.67 -20.92
C LEU A 114 -8.35 -14.53 -21.61
N PHE A 115 -8.94 -13.33 -21.58
CA PHE A 115 -8.44 -12.15 -22.27
C PHE A 115 -7.61 -11.25 -21.33
N SER A 116 -8.14 -10.90 -20.16
CA SER A 116 -7.45 -10.09 -19.17
C SER A 116 -7.80 -10.48 -17.75
N VAL A 117 -6.92 -10.18 -16.81
CA VAL A 117 -7.16 -10.30 -15.37
C VAL A 117 -6.57 -9.09 -14.69
N SER A 118 -7.38 -8.40 -13.90
CA SER A 118 -6.95 -7.18 -13.20
C SER A 118 -7.44 -7.13 -11.76
N THR A 119 -6.74 -6.38 -10.93
CA THR A 119 -7.23 -6.00 -9.60
C THR A 119 -8.33 -4.96 -9.73
N ARG A 120 -9.07 -4.67 -8.65
CA ARG A 120 -10.07 -3.61 -8.65
C ARG A 120 -9.48 -2.23 -8.98
N GLY A 121 -8.26 -1.93 -8.50
CA GLY A 121 -7.63 -0.63 -8.68
C GLY A 121 -8.50 0.52 -8.14
N ASP A 122 -8.75 1.53 -8.97
CA ASP A 122 -9.62 2.67 -8.67
C ASP A 122 -11.09 2.45 -9.07
N GLY A 123 -11.42 1.24 -9.51
CA GLY A 123 -12.76 0.87 -9.97
C GLY A 123 -12.96 1.00 -11.48
N ASN A 124 -12.20 1.84 -12.18
CA ASN A 124 -12.20 1.97 -13.64
C ASN A 124 -11.00 1.28 -14.26
N TRP A 125 -9.87 1.28 -13.56
CA TRP A 125 -8.61 0.71 -14.01
C TRP A 125 -7.99 -0.14 -12.90
N GLY A 126 -7.60 -1.37 -13.21
CA GLY A 126 -6.91 -2.27 -12.30
C GLY A 126 -5.49 -2.60 -12.74
N LYS A 127 -4.66 -3.07 -11.82
CA LYS A 127 -3.34 -3.62 -12.14
C LYS A 127 -3.51 -4.94 -12.86
N ASP A 128 -2.76 -5.16 -13.95
CA ASP A 128 -2.70 -6.45 -14.63
C ASP A 128 -2.06 -7.52 -13.72
N ILE A 129 -2.82 -8.56 -13.45
CA ILE A 129 -2.41 -9.74 -12.67
C ILE A 129 -2.59 -11.05 -13.45
N TYR A 130 -2.62 -10.96 -14.77
CA TYR A 130 -2.85 -12.11 -15.65
C TYR A 130 -1.88 -13.26 -15.37
N ARG A 131 -0.59 -12.98 -15.18
CA ARG A 131 0.44 -13.98 -14.90
C ARG A 131 0.26 -14.66 -13.55
N LEU A 132 -0.08 -13.89 -12.51
CA LEU A 132 -0.39 -14.45 -11.19
C LEU A 132 -1.57 -15.41 -11.29
N MET A 133 -2.65 -14.95 -11.93
CA MET A 133 -3.86 -15.76 -12.10
C MET A 133 -3.56 -17.04 -12.89
N ARG A 134 -2.73 -16.98 -13.92
CA ARG A 134 -2.29 -18.18 -14.65
C ARG A 134 -1.63 -19.22 -13.73
N THR A 135 -0.84 -18.79 -12.75
CA THR A 135 -0.22 -19.69 -11.77
C THR A 135 -1.29 -20.35 -10.88
N MET A 136 -2.31 -19.61 -10.48
CA MET A 136 -3.41 -20.10 -9.66
C MET A 136 -4.33 -21.06 -10.46
N LEU A 137 -4.58 -20.75 -11.72
CA LEU A 137 -5.40 -21.58 -12.63
C LEU A 137 -4.78 -22.98 -12.91
N VAL A 138 -3.49 -23.17 -12.66
CA VAL A 138 -2.88 -24.52 -12.72
C VAL A 138 -3.48 -25.44 -11.63
N LYS A 139 -3.78 -24.91 -10.45
CA LYS A 139 -4.36 -25.68 -9.34
C LYS A 139 -5.90 -25.65 -9.33
N GLN A 140 -6.47 -24.56 -9.75
CA GLN A 140 -7.92 -24.33 -9.79
C GLN A 140 -8.33 -23.96 -11.23
N PRO A 141 -8.36 -24.92 -12.17
CA PRO A 141 -8.65 -24.63 -13.57
C PRO A 141 -10.12 -24.22 -13.76
N ILE A 142 -10.33 -23.26 -14.68
CA ILE A 142 -11.64 -22.88 -15.19
C ILE A 142 -11.76 -23.38 -16.62
N ASN A 143 -12.89 -24.01 -16.95
CA ASN A 143 -13.22 -24.34 -18.33
C ASN A 143 -13.76 -23.11 -19.07
N PHE A 144 -12.87 -22.29 -19.61
CA PHE A 144 -13.27 -21.09 -20.35
C PHE A 144 -14.06 -21.37 -21.62
N GLU A 145 -13.93 -22.53 -22.23
CA GLU A 145 -14.71 -22.93 -23.43
C GLU A 145 -16.23 -22.96 -23.18
N ALA A 146 -16.65 -23.12 -21.92
CA ALA A 146 -18.05 -23.00 -21.54
C ALA A 146 -18.64 -21.62 -21.86
N PHE A 147 -17.80 -20.59 -21.97
CA PHE A 147 -18.20 -19.20 -22.25
C PHE A 147 -18.01 -18.77 -23.71
N LYS A 148 -17.78 -19.71 -24.64
CA LYS A 148 -17.46 -19.38 -26.04
C LYS A 148 -18.59 -18.71 -26.81
N THR A 149 -19.83 -18.87 -26.37
CA THR A 149 -21.03 -18.27 -26.99
C THR A 149 -21.25 -16.81 -26.60
N TYR A 150 -20.52 -16.31 -25.63
CA TYR A 150 -20.61 -14.92 -25.17
C TYR A 150 -19.49 -14.08 -25.79
N ASP A 151 -19.79 -12.85 -26.20
CA ASP A 151 -18.80 -11.91 -26.73
C ASP A 151 -17.76 -11.60 -25.65
N SER A 152 -18.24 -11.30 -24.44
CA SER A 152 -17.41 -11.19 -23.26
C SER A 152 -18.13 -11.73 -22.03
N PHE A 153 -17.46 -12.58 -21.29
CA PHE A 153 -17.93 -13.07 -19.99
C PHE A 153 -17.01 -12.54 -18.89
N ILE A 154 -17.59 -11.92 -17.87
CA ILE A 154 -16.87 -11.22 -16.81
C ILE A 154 -17.09 -11.97 -15.51
N LEU A 155 -15.98 -12.36 -14.88
CA LEU A 155 -15.94 -13.03 -13.59
C LEU A 155 -15.26 -12.13 -12.57
N ARG A 156 -15.92 -11.85 -11.46
CA ARG A 156 -15.32 -11.12 -10.32
C ARG A 156 -15.20 -12.03 -9.12
N GLY A 157 -14.10 -11.88 -8.42
CA GLY A 157 -13.79 -12.72 -7.28
C GLY A 157 -12.82 -12.08 -6.30
N GLU A 158 -12.42 -12.90 -5.34
CA GLU A 158 -11.43 -12.53 -4.34
C GLU A 158 -10.26 -13.51 -4.38
N ILE A 159 -9.03 -13.01 -4.41
CA ILE A 159 -7.81 -13.78 -4.21
C ILE A 159 -7.59 -13.90 -2.71
N LEU A 160 -7.31 -15.11 -2.26
CA LEU A 160 -7.30 -15.49 -0.84
C LEU A 160 -6.14 -16.42 -0.53
N ILE A 161 -5.87 -16.60 0.74
CA ILE A 161 -5.07 -17.70 1.27
C ILE A 161 -5.84 -18.37 2.42
N LYS A 162 -5.75 -19.68 2.52
CA LYS A 162 -6.31 -20.41 3.68
C LYS A 162 -5.64 -19.97 4.97
N LYS A 163 -6.43 -19.75 6.03
CA LYS A 163 -5.93 -19.40 7.37
C LYS A 163 -4.84 -20.37 7.83
N GLU A 164 -5.09 -21.68 7.69
CA GLU A 164 -4.12 -22.71 8.08
C GLU A 164 -2.80 -22.62 7.30
N THR A 165 -2.87 -22.38 5.99
CA THR A 165 -1.66 -22.26 5.14
C THR A 165 -0.87 -21.01 5.52
N PHE A 166 -1.57 -19.89 5.75
CA PHE A 166 -0.94 -18.65 6.19
C PHE A 166 -0.23 -18.83 7.53
N GLU A 167 -0.91 -19.37 8.54
CA GLU A 167 -0.32 -19.56 9.88
C GLU A 167 0.91 -20.47 9.85
N LYS A 168 0.86 -21.56 9.08
CA LYS A 168 1.99 -22.49 8.98
C LYS A 168 3.19 -21.94 8.24
N LYS A 169 3.00 -21.11 7.20
CA LYS A 169 4.08 -20.75 6.27
C LYS A 169 4.49 -19.28 6.32
N TYR A 170 3.56 -18.35 6.60
CA TYR A 170 3.74 -16.93 6.29
C TYR A 170 3.51 -15.98 7.47
N SER A 171 2.96 -16.46 8.59
CA SER A 171 2.64 -15.63 9.77
C SER A 171 3.85 -14.93 10.41
N LYS A 172 5.08 -15.43 10.15
CA LYS A 172 6.33 -14.80 10.61
C LYS A 172 6.80 -13.65 9.70
N GLU A 173 6.40 -13.65 8.42
CA GLU A 173 6.85 -12.67 7.43
C GLU A 173 5.78 -11.59 7.18
N PHE A 174 4.51 -11.92 7.34
CA PHE A 174 3.38 -11.04 7.03
C PHE A 174 2.45 -10.89 8.23
N LYS A 175 1.87 -9.70 8.38
CA LYS A 175 1.00 -9.37 9.52
C LYS A 175 -0.30 -10.19 9.56
N ASN A 176 -0.92 -10.41 8.40
CA ASN A 176 -2.20 -11.11 8.27
C ASN A 176 -2.35 -11.73 6.87
N PRO A 177 -3.33 -12.63 6.65
CA PRO A 177 -3.59 -13.24 5.36
C PRO A 177 -3.78 -12.23 4.23
N ARG A 178 -4.50 -11.13 4.47
CA ARG A 178 -4.75 -10.09 3.49
C ARG A 178 -3.47 -9.36 3.08
N SER A 179 -2.58 -9.03 4.03
CA SER A 179 -1.30 -8.38 3.72
C SER A 179 -0.38 -9.28 2.88
N PHE A 180 -0.42 -10.61 3.11
CA PHE A 180 0.26 -11.57 2.26
C PHE A 180 -0.29 -11.55 0.83
N VAL A 181 -1.62 -11.67 0.68
CA VAL A 181 -2.29 -11.65 -0.64
C VAL A 181 -1.98 -10.34 -1.36
N SER A 182 -2.13 -9.20 -0.68
CA SER A 182 -1.86 -7.88 -1.23
C SER A 182 -0.39 -7.73 -1.65
N GLY A 183 0.55 -8.23 -0.86
CA GLY A 183 1.97 -8.28 -1.20
C GLY A 183 2.22 -9.06 -2.48
N MET A 184 1.63 -10.24 -2.63
CA MET A 184 1.76 -11.07 -3.83
C MET A 184 1.12 -10.41 -5.07
N VAL A 185 -0.07 -9.84 -4.91
CA VAL A 185 -0.81 -9.13 -5.98
C VAL A 185 -0.05 -7.88 -6.45
N ASN A 186 0.63 -7.17 -5.54
CA ASN A 186 1.37 -5.95 -5.85
C ASN A 186 2.82 -6.19 -6.30
N SER A 187 3.32 -7.41 -6.19
CA SER A 187 4.68 -7.75 -6.61
C SER A 187 4.89 -7.60 -8.12
N ASP A 188 6.14 -7.47 -8.55
CA ASP A 188 6.53 -7.48 -9.96
C ASP A 188 6.75 -8.93 -10.42
N TYR A 189 5.83 -9.46 -11.20
CA TYR A 189 5.89 -10.85 -11.68
C TYR A 189 7.04 -11.14 -12.64
N ASP A 190 7.58 -10.12 -13.29
CA ASP A 190 8.75 -10.29 -14.16
C ASP A 190 10.02 -10.57 -13.33
N ALA A 191 9.99 -10.19 -12.05
CA ALA A 191 11.07 -10.42 -11.10
C ALA A 191 10.89 -11.69 -10.24
N PHE A 192 9.79 -12.46 -10.43
CA PHE A 192 9.52 -13.65 -9.61
C PHE A 192 10.62 -14.69 -9.74
N ASN A 193 11.20 -15.05 -8.61
CA ASN A 193 12.05 -16.21 -8.47
C ASN A 193 11.22 -17.46 -8.11
N ARG A 194 11.90 -18.61 -7.99
CA ARG A 194 11.25 -19.90 -7.68
C ARG A 194 10.49 -19.89 -6.34
N ALA A 195 10.96 -19.13 -5.35
CA ALA A 195 10.32 -19.05 -4.04
C ALA A 195 9.03 -18.24 -4.12
N GLU A 196 9.00 -17.16 -4.89
CA GLU A 196 7.81 -16.34 -5.11
C GLU A 196 6.74 -17.07 -5.91
N PHE A 197 7.12 -17.84 -6.93
CA PHE A 197 6.19 -18.75 -7.63
C PHE A 197 5.57 -19.77 -6.67
N LYS A 198 6.35 -20.29 -5.71
CA LYS A 198 5.84 -21.19 -4.68
C LYS A 198 4.85 -20.50 -3.75
N LYS A 199 5.13 -19.25 -3.33
CA LYS A 199 4.20 -18.43 -2.55
C LYS A 199 2.90 -18.18 -3.34
N ALA A 200 3.00 -17.78 -4.60
CA ALA A 200 1.85 -17.59 -5.48
C ALA A 200 1.00 -18.85 -5.65
N SER A 201 1.61 -20.03 -5.63
CA SER A 201 0.90 -21.30 -5.73
C SER A 201 0.10 -21.70 -4.48
N ASP A 202 0.29 -21.02 -3.35
CA ASP A 202 -0.51 -21.21 -2.12
C ASP A 202 -1.75 -20.30 -2.09
N LEU A 203 -1.86 -19.36 -3.04
CA LEU A 203 -3.06 -18.55 -3.22
C LEU A 203 -4.20 -19.38 -3.82
N GLU A 204 -5.40 -19.02 -3.43
CA GLU A 204 -6.65 -19.54 -3.99
C GLU A 204 -7.55 -18.37 -4.38
N TYR A 205 -8.60 -18.63 -5.16
CA TYR A 205 -9.58 -17.62 -5.49
C TYR A 205 -11.00 -18.17 -5.36
N VAL A 206 -11.93 -17.26 -5.11
CA VAL A 206 -13.36 -17.53 -5.09
C VAL A 206 -14.04 -16.53 -6.01
N ILE A 207 -14.92 -17.03 -6.89
CA ILE A 207 -15.74 -16.17 -7.75
C ILE A 207 -17.08 -15.94 -7.05
N TYR A 208 -17.45 -14.67 -6.90
CA TYR A 208 -18.69 -14.28 -6.22
C TYR A 208 -19.63 -13.44 -7.10
N ASP A 209 -19.16 -12.98 -8.26
CA ASP A 209 -19.96 -12.18 -9.19
C ASP A 209 -19.58 -12.50 -10.63
N TYR A 210 -20.58 -12.41 -11.52
CA TYR A 210 -20.41 -12.71 -12.93
C TYR A 210 -21.46 -11.95 -13.74
N ARG A 211 -21.07 -11.53 -14.93
CA ARG A 211 -21.94 -10.90 -15.93
C ARG A 211 -21.42 -11.24 -17.32
N TYR A 212 -22.23 -11.06 -18.33
CA TYR A 212 -21.76 -11.15 -19.70
C TYR A 212 -22.17 -9.94 -20.52
N ILE A 213 -21.43 -9.67 -21.58
CA ILE A 213 -21.74 -8.68 -22.59
C ILE A 213 -22.13 -9.42 -23.85
N HIS A 214 -23.29 -9.07 -24.39
CA HIS A 214 -23.79 -9.57 -25.66
C HIS A 214 -24.36 -8.41 -26.46
N LEU A 215 -23.90 -8.22 -27.68
CA LEU A 215 -24.27 -7.07 -28.53
C LEU A 215 -24.13 -5.71 -27.80
N ASP A 216 -23.01 -5.53 -27.11
CA ASP A 216 -22.68 -4.34 -26.31
C ASP A 216 -23.63 -4.05 -25.13
N VAL A 217 -24.51 -4.98 -24.79
CA VAL A 217 -25.37 -4.89 -23.61
C VAL A 217 -24.84 -5.76 -22.48
N LEU A 218 -24.71 -5.18 -21.29
CA LEU A 218 -24.37 -5.92 -20.09
C LEU A 218 -25.60 -6.68 -19.59
N VAL A 219 -25.47 -8.00 -19.41
CA VAL A 219 -26.56 -8.88 -18.99
C VAL A 219 -26.14 -9.67 -17.77
N ASP A 220 -27.04 -9.79 -16.80
CA ASP A 220 -26.90 -10.70 -15.67
C ASP A 220 -27.43 -12.09 -16.03
N LEU A 221 -26.72 -13.13 -15.58
CA LEU A 221 -27.18 -14.49 -15.66
C LEU A 221 -27.93 -14.91 -14.39
N ASP A 222 -28.87 -15.83 -14.52
CA ASP A 222 -29.43 -16.50 -13.35
C ASP A 222 -28.30 -17.20 -12.58
N TYR A 223 -28.36 -17.14 -11.25
CA TYR A 223 -27.40 -17.80 -10.39
C TYR A 223 -27.31 -19.31 -10.67
N SER A 224 -28.43 -19.96 -10.96
CA SER A 224 -28.51 -21.39 -11.27
C SER A 224 -27.81 -21.76 -12.58
N ASP A 225 -27.91 -20.91 -13.60
CA ASP A 225 -27.28 -21.13 -14.91
C ASP A 225 -25.78 -21.02 -14.81
N VAL A 226 -25.30 -20.01 -14.06
CA VAL A 226 -23.87 -19.81 -13.85
C VAL A 226 -23.28 -20.89 -12.94
N VAL A 227 -23.97 -21.30 -11.88
CA VAL A 227 -23.57 -22.44 -11.05
C VAL A 227 -23.45 -23.69 -11.89
N THR A 228 -24.36 -23.89 -12.85
CA THR A 228 -24.32 -25.03 -13.76
C THR A 228 -23.15 -24.96 -14.73
N GLU A 229 -22.89 -23.81 -15.33
CA GLU A 229 -21.79 -23.64 -16.30
C GLU A 229 -20.42 -23.61 -15.62
N ILE A 230 -20.30 -22.91 -14.49
CA ILE A 230 -19.07 -22.87 -13.69
C ILE A 230 -18.93 -24.15 -12.85
N GLY A 231 -20.01 -24.82 -12.47
CA GLY A 231 -20.00 -26.11 -11.72
C GLY A 231 -19.38 -27.27 -12.49
N LYS A 232 -19.24 -27.13 -13.80
CA LYS A 232 -18.39 -28.00 -14.64
C LYS A 232 -16.88 -27.69 -14.42
N THR A 233 -16.56 -26.69 -13.64
CA THR A 233 -15.22 -26.27 -13.27
C THR A 233 -15.08 -26.43 -11.75
N ASN A 234 -13.93 -26.87 -11.24
CA ASN A 234 -13.68 -27.07 -9.81
C ASN A 234 -13.62 -25.75 -9.00
N ILE A 235 -14.45 -24.76 -9.33
CA ILE A 235 -14.47 -23.47 -8.66
C ILE A 235 -15.15 -23.62 -7.30
N SER A 236 -14.47 -23.17 -6.23
CA SER A 236 -15.10 -23.02 -4.93
C SER A 236 -16.12 -21.89 -4.99
N TYR A 237 -17.39 -22.24 -4.89
CA TYR A 237 -18.43 -21.25 -4.66
C TYR A 237 -18.45 -20.80 -3.22
N PRO A 238 -18.82 -19.54 -2.97
CA PRO A 238 -19.16 -19.12 -1.63
C PRO A 238 -20.35 -19.95 -1.12
N VAL A 239 -20.33 -20.29 0.16
CA VAL A 239 -21.52 -20.76 0.85
C VAL A 239 -22.61 -19.71 0.61
N THR A 240 -23.73 -20.14 0.06
CA THR A 240 -24.75 -19.21 -0.41
C THR A 240 -26.08 -19.58 0.24
N TYR A 241 -26.73 -18.59 0.85
CA TYR A 241 -28.10 -18.69 1.33
C TYR A 241 -29.00 -17.97 0.33
N ILE A 242 -30.09 -18.61 -0.08
CA ILE A 242 -31.06 -18.06 -1.04
C ILE A 242 -32.38 -17.86 -0.30
N PHE A 243 -32.93 -16.67 -0.42
CA PHE A 243 -34.25 -16.30 0.10
C PHE A 243 -35.13 -15.88 -1.06
N SER A 244 -36.13 -16.71 -1.41
CA SER A 244 -36.98 -16.50 -2.61
C SER A 244 -37.93 -15.31 -2.53
N ASP A 245 -38.32 -14.92 -1.31
CA ASP A 245 -39.32 -13.85 -1.09
C ASP A 245 -38.69 -12.60 -0.45
N GLY A 246 -37.38 -12.42 -0.63
CA GLY A 246 -36.60 -11.38 0.03
C GLY A 246 -36.14 -11.77 1.43
N LEU A 247 -35.24 -10.95 1.97
CA LEU A 247 -34.76 -11.14 3.33
C LEU A 247 -35.78 -10.61 4.33
N LEU A 248 -36.46 -11.52 5.02
CA LEU A 248 -37.43 -11.13 6.05
C LEU A 248 -36.72 -10.58 7.29
N LYS A 249 -37.37 -9.64 7.95
CA LYS A 249 -36.87 -9.04 9.19
C LYS A 249 -36.57 -10.09 10.28
N SER A 250 -37.42 -11.11 10.42
CA SER A 250 -37.24 -12.22 11.34
C SER A 250 -36.00 -13.08 11.05
N SER A 251 -35.66 -13.23 9.78
CA SER A 251 -34.52 -14.04 9.34
C SER A 251 -33.20 -13.29 9.36
N PHE A 252 -33.20 -11.96 9.34
CA PHE A 252 -32.00 -11.14 9.23
C PHE A 252 -31.01 -11.37 10.39
N LYS A 253 -31.53 -11.38 11.61
CA LYS A 253 -30.74 -11.65 12.83
C LYS A 253 -30.17 -13.07 12.81
N GLU A 254 -30.97 -14.06 12.48
CA GLU A 254 -30.57 -15.47 12.41
C GLU A 254 -29.46 -15.69 11.38
N VAL A 255 -29.58 -15.07 10.20
CA VAL A 255 -28.55 -15.11 9.15
C VAL A 255 -27.26 -14.51 9.65
N TYR A 256 -27.33 -13.34 10.32
CA TYR A 256 -26.15 -12.70 10.89
C TYR A 256 -25.45 -13.59 11.94
N GLU A 257 -26.20 -14.14 12.88
CA GLU A 257 -25.66 -14.99 13.96
C GLU A 257 -25.03 -16.27 13.37
N THR A 258 -25.71 -16.92 12.40
CA THR A 258 -25.20 -18.11 11.73
C THR A 258 -23.87 -17.83 11.01
N LEU A 259 -23.80 -16.76 10.23
CA LEU A 259 -22.60 -16.40 9.48
C LEU A 259 -21.47 -15.88 10.38
N SER A 260 -21.81 -15.17 11.46
CA SER A 260 -20.84 -14.72 12.45
C SER A 260 -20.17 -15.90 13.17
N ASN A 261 -20.95 -16.91 13.57
CA ASN A 261 -20.43 -18.13 14.18
C ASN A 261 -19.55 -18.94 13.20
N PHE A 262 -19.89 -18.88 11.92
CA PHE A 262 -19.14 -19.55 10.87
C PHE A 262 -17.77 -18.90 10.58
N ARG A 263 -17.59 -17.63 10.95
CA ARG A 263 -16.37 -16.84 10.72
C ARG A 263 -15.11 -17.53 11.24
N SER A 264 -15.13 -18.07 12.44
CA SER A 264 -13.97 -18.67 13.09
C SER A 264 -13.52 -19.97 12.45
N THR A 265 -14.49 -20.80 12.01
CA THR A 265 -14.25 -22.14 11.46
C THR A 265 -14.03 -22.15 9.94
N TYR A 266 -14.37 -21.06 9.25
CA TYR A 266 -14.23 -20.99 7.82
C TYR A 266 -12.77 -20.94 7.38
N LYS A 267 -12.47 -21.66 6.30
CA LYS A 267 -11.09 -21.83 5.80
C LYS A 267 -10.42 -20.52 5.34
N PHE A 268 -11.20 -19.52 4.93
CA PHE A 268 -10.71 -18.21 4.51
C PHE A 268 -11.09 -17.12 5.51
N PRO A 269 -10.35 -16.00 5.58
CA PRO A 269 -10.74 -14.85 6.37
C PRO A 269 -12.02 -14.20 5.84
N LEU A 270 -12.92 -13.82 6.75
CA LEU A 270 -14.21 -13.20 6.44
C LEU A 270 -14.36 -11.88 7.21
N ASP A 271 -14.82 -10.84 6.50
CA ASP A 271 -15.08 -9.50 7.05
C ASP A 271 -16.59 -9.25 7.35
N GLY A 272 -17.44 -10.15 6.86
CA GLY A 272 -18.90 -10.03 6.95
C GLY A 272 -19.60 -10.93 5.95
N PHE A 273 -20.71 -10.45 5.45
CA PHE A 273 -21.43 -11.07 4.34
C PHE A 273 -22.03 -10.01 3.42
N VAL A 274 -22.34 -10.41 2.20
CA VAL A 274 -22.95 -9.55 1.18
C VAL A 274 -24.35 -10.06 0.89
N ILE A 275 -25.30 -9.14 0.87
CA ILE A 275 -26.67 -9.38 0.43
C ILE A 275 -26.81 -8.70 -0.94
N LYS A 276 -27.24 -9.46 -1.92
CA LYS A 276 -27.51 -8.97 -3.28
C LYS A 276 -28.78 -9.60 -3.84
N PRO A 277 -29.50 -8.93 -4.76
CA PRO A 277 -30.66 -9.55 -5.38
C PRO A 277 -30.25 -10.72 -6.27
N ALA A 278 -31.16 -11.66 -6.51
CA ALA A 278 -31.03 -12.61 -7.59
C ALA A 278 -30.95 -11.89 -8.94
N ALA A 279 -30.40 -12.56 -9.97
CA ALA A 279 -29.98 -11.94 -11.22
C ALA A 279 -30.98 -10.95 -11.85
N PHE A 280 -32.22 -11.31 -11.91
CA PHE A 280 -33.28 -10.51 -12.57
C PHE A 280 -33.59 -9.15 -11.88
N TYR A 281 -33.11 -8.93 -10.66
CA TYR A 281 -33.38 -7.73 -9.88
C TYR A 281 -32.14 -6.86 -9.67
N ARG A 282 -31.07 -7.19 -10.36
CA ARG A 282 -29.80 -6.44 -10.26
C ARG A 282 -29.84 -5.22 -11.19
N ASP A 283 -29.14 -4.16 -10.75
CA ASP A 283 -28.97 -2.97 -11.57
C ASP A 283 -28.18 -3.36 -12.85
N PRO A 284 -28.77 -3.17 -14.05
CA PRO A 284 -28.08 -3.48 -15.29
C PRO A 284 -26.89 -2.54 -15.55
N MET A 285 -26.88 -1.36 -14.94
CA MET A 285 -25.78 -0.39 -15.05
C MET A 285 -25.14 -0.17 -13.68
N PRO A 286 -24.15 -1.01 -13.31
CA PRO A 286 -23.51 -0.89 -12.01
C PRO A 286 -22.93 0.49 -11.78
N SER A 287 -23.26 1.07 -10.66
CA SER A 287 -22.70 2.34 -10.21
C SER A 287 -21.47 2.11 -9.32
N GLU A 288 -20.77 3.18 -9.04
CA GLU A 288 -19.67 3.22 -8.08
C GLU A 288 -20.04 2.60 -6.73
N TYR A 289 -21.27 2.85 -6.28
CA TYR A 289 -21.89 2.25 -5.09
C TYR A 289 -23.27 1.71 -5.46
N PRO A 290 -23.38 0.42 -5.81
CA PRO A 290 -24.65 -0.17 -6.17
C PRO A 290 -25.68 0.05 -5.06
N ASN A 291 -26.90 0.44 -5.46
CA ASN A 291 -27.99 0.63 -4.50
C ASN A 291 -28.78 -0.66 -4.24
N ASP A 292 -28.48 -1.70 -4.99
CA ASP A 292 -29.11 -3.00 -4.93
C ASP A 292 -28.34 -4.04 -4.08
N CYS A 293 -27.10 -3.74 -3.71
CA CYS A 293 -26.24 -4.63 -2.92
C CYS A 293 -25.78 -3.95 -1.64
N ILE A 294 -25.59 -4.72 -0.59
CA ILE A 294 -25.09 -4.19 0.68
C ILE A 294 -24.17 -5.19 1.39
N ALA A 295 -23.14 -4.71 2.04
CA ALA A 295 -22.27 -5.50 2.90
C ALA A 295 -22.65 -5.30 4.36
N ILE A 296 -22.82 -6.40 5.09
CA ILE A 296 -23.01 -6.39 6.54
C ILE A 296 -21.68 -6.83 7.17
N LYS A 297 -21.03 -5.91 7.89
CA LYS A 297 -19.79 -6.24 8.59
C LYS A 297 -20.08 -6.94 9.91
N PHE A 298 -19.28 -7.96 10.20
CA PHE A 298 -19.33 -8.61 11.51
C PHE A 298 -18.89 -7.65 12.60
N GLU A 299 -19.46 -7.85 13.79
CA GLU A 299 -18.89 -7.23 14.97
C GLU A 299 -17.45 -7.73 15.15
N PRO A 300 -16.52 -6.85 15.52
CA PRO A 300 -15.20 -7.29 15.87
C PRO A 300 -15.31 -8.21 17.10
N MET A 301 -14.57 -9.32 17.08
CA MET A 301 -14.39 -10.11 18.29
C MET A 301 -13.65 -9.24 19.30
N VAL A 302 -14.19 -9.15 20.50
CA VAL A 302 -13.63 -8.31 21.55
C VAL A 302 -13.47 -9.09 22.85
N ALA A 303 -12.45 -8.72 23.62
CA ALA A 303 -12.24 -9.22 24.97
C ALA A 303 -11.95 -8.06 25.91
N GLU A 304 -12.52 -8.08 27.11
CA GLU A 304 -12.24 -7.08 28.14
C GLU A 304 -11.04 -7.52 28.97
N THR A 305 -10.12 -6.57 29.23
CA THR A 305 -8.94 -6.79 30.05
C THR A 305 -8.57 -5.53 30.82
N THR A 306 -7.63 -5.66 31.74
CA THR A 306 -7.13 -4.56 32.59
C THR A 306 -5.70 -4.24 32.20
N VAL A 307 -5.40 -2.95 32.04
CA VAL A 307 -4.03 -2.48 31.82
C VAL A 307 -3.22 -2.63 33.10
N VAL A 308 -2.16 -3.43 33.03
CA VAL A 308 -1.22 -3.65 34.13
C VAL A 308 -0.17 -2.56 34.15
N ASN A 309 0.39 -2.23 32.98
CA ASN A 309 1.42 -1.22 32.81
C ASN A 309 1.41 -0.65 31.39
N ILE A 310 2.06 0.49 31.19
CA ILE A 310 2.36 1.03 29.86
C ILE A 310 3.87 1.21 29.73
N GLN A 311 4.45 0.48 28.79
CA GLN A 311 5.86 0.60 28.43
C GLN A 311 6.03 1.66 27.34
N TRP A 312 7.00 2.55 27.53
CA TRP A 312 7.32 3.59 26.57
C TRP A 312 8.58 3.21 25.78
N ASN A 313 8.37 2.62 24.59
CA ASN A 313 9.45 2.15 23.74
C ASN A 313 9.99 3.31 22.90
N VAL A 314 11.33 3.46 22.84
CA VAL A 314 11.98 4.51 22.06
C VAL A 314 12.29 3.99 20.66
N GLY A 315 11.68 4.58 19.63
CA GLY A 315 11.97 4.29 18.24
C GLY A 315 13.26 4.93 17.74
N LYS A 316 13.69 4.56 16.54
CA LYS A 316 14.93 5.08 15.91
C LYS A 316 14.99 6.60 15.78
N SER A 317 13.84 7.26 15.62
CA SER A 317 13.72 8.72 15.57
C SER A 317 13.71 9.38 16.96
N GLY A 318 13.72 8.57 18.04
CA GLY A 318 13.49 9.02 19.40
C GLY A 318 12.02 9.20 19.77
N GLU A 319 11.10 8.93 18.88
CA GLU A 319 9.66 8.92 19.15
C GLU A 319 9.30 7.80 20.12
N LEU A 320 8.37 8.08 21.02
CA LEU A 320 7.92 7.16 22.05
C LEU A 320 6.65 6.43 21.58
N TYR A 321 6.72 5.11 21.58
CA TYR A 321 5.61 4.22 21.21
C TYR A 321 5.12 3.51 22.49
N PRO A 322 3.94 3.89 23.01
CA PRO A 322 3.38 3.25 24.21
C PRO A 322 2.79 1.88 23.86
N THR A 323 3.14 0.88 24.67
CA THR A 323 2.58 -0.46 24.62
C THR A 323 1.96 -0.79 25.96
N CYS A 324 0.65 -1.02 26.00
CA CYS A 324 -0.02 -1.51 27.19
C CYS A 324 0.31 -2.98 27.41
N THR A 325 0.89 -3.31 28.55
CA THR A 325 0.86 -4.68 29.09
C THR A 325 -0.47 -4.86 29.79
N VAL A 326 -1.20 -5.92 29.49
CA VAL A 326 -2.54 -6.19 30.00
C VAL A 326 -2.59 -7.52 30.74
N GLU A 327 -3.59 -7.68 31.60
CA GLU A 327 -3.91 -9.01 32.15
C GLU A 327 -4.13 -9.96 30.95
N PRO A 328 -3.49 -11.15 30.94
CA PRO A 328 -3.60 -12.07 29.82
C PRO A 328 -5.05 -12.41 29.51
N VAL A 329 -5.46 -12.25 28.26
CA VAL A 329 -6.81 -12.57 27.82
C VAL A 329 -6.77 -13.33 26.50
N VAL A 330 -7.67 -14.31 26.38
CA VAL A 330 -7.78 -15.11 25.15
C VAL A 330 -8.77 -14.44 24.20
N LEU A 331 -8.30 -14.18 22.98
CA LEU A 331 -9.13 -13.64 21.90
C LEU A 331 -8.79 -14.41 20.61
N ASP A 332 -9.81 -15.02 20.00
CA ASP A 332 -9.66 -15.88 18.81
C ASP A 332 -8.59 -16.98 18.97
N GLY A 333 -8.57 -17.65 20.14
CA GLY A 333 -7.61 -18.71 20.45
C GLY A 333 -6.18 -18.25 20.72
N LYS A 334 -5.91 -16.94 20.73
CA LYS A 334 -4.59 -16.34 20.99
C LYS A 334 -4.59 -15.66 22.35
N THR A 335 -3.55 -15.90 23.15
CA THR A 335 -3.36 -15.18 24.40
C THR A 335 -2.70 -13.84 24.12
N ILE A 336 -3.34 -12.75 24.54
CA ILE A 336 -2.87 -11.39 24.36
C ILE A 336 -2.44 -10.82 25.70
N GLU A 337 -1.20 -10.37 25.75
CA GLU A 337 -0.57 -9.75 26.93
C GLU A 337 -0.12 -8.32 26.65
N ASN A 338 0.00 -7.93 25.37
CA ASN A 338 0.47 -6.62 24.96
C ASN A 338 -0.40 -6.06 23.84
N VAL A 339 -0.72 -4.77 23.94
CA VAL A 339 -1.50 -4.04 22.92
C VAL A 339 -0.95 -2.63 22.72
N SER A 340 -0.87 -2.18 21.48
CA SER A 340 -0.42 -0.82 21.16
C SER A 340 -1.39 0.22 21.73
N ALA A 341 -0.85 1.25 22.37
CA ALA A 341 -1.60 2.44 22.79
C ALA A 341 -1.33 3.63 21.84
N HIS A 342 -1.00 3.35 20.59
CA HIS A 342 -0.77 4.28 19.48
C HIS A 342 0.32 5.31 19.73
N ASN A 343 0.04 6.37 20.50
CA ASN A 343 0.95 7.48 20.77
C ASN A 343 0.64 8.15 22.11
N TYR A 344 1.46 9.09 22.51
CA TYR A 344 1.32 9.83 23.76
C TYR A 344 -0.04 10.55 23.89
N GLY A 345 -0.49 11.18 22.82
CA GLY A 345 -1.79 11.89 22.79
C GLY A 345 -2.94 10.94 23.06
N TYR A 346 -2.92 9.75 22.47
CA TYR A 346 -3.94 8.74 22.70
C TYR A 346 -3.98 8.27 24.17
N VAL A 347 -2.82 8.00 24.78
CA VAL A 347 -2.73 7.62 26.21
C VAL A 347 -3.32 8.72 27.08
N LYS A 348 -3.02 9.98 26.79
CA LYS A 348 -3.54 11.15 27.51
C LYS A 348 -5.03 11.33 27.31
N ASP A 349 -5.50 11.33 26.06
CA ASP A 349 -6.90 11.61 25.71
C ASP A 349 -7.84 10.50 26.23
N LYS A 350 -7.37 9.26 26.26
CA LYS A 350 -8.10 8.11 26.78
C LYS A 350 -7.87 7.85 28.27
N SER A 351 -7.03 8.66 28.93
CA SER A 351 -6.66 8.50 30.34
C SER A 351 -6.19 7.09 30.66
N LEU A 352 -5.28 6.57 29.85
CA LEU A 352 -4.74 5.22 29.97
C LEU A 352 -3.63 5.18 31.03
N GLY A 353 -3.61 4.10 31.79
CA GLY A 353 -2.62 3.82 32.83
C GLY A 353 -2.97 2.53 33.54
N PRO A 354 -2.19 2.11 34.54
CA PRO A 354 -2.47 0.93 35.35
C PRO A 354 -3.86 0.98 35.95
N GLY A 355 -4.63 -0.13 35.86
CA GLY A 355 -5.99 -0.26 36.33
C GLY A 355 -7.08 0.29 35.40
N ALA A 356 -6.73 0.81 34.23
CA ALA A 356 -7.70 1.09 33.17
C ALA A 356 -8.31 -0.23 32.67
N LYS A 357 -9.62 -0.27 32.46
CA LYS A 357 -10.27 -1.39 31.76
C LYS A 357 -10.45 -1.04 30.31
N ILE A 358 -10.02 -1.92 29.45
CA ILE A 358 -10.08 -1.76 28.02
C ILE A 358 -10.71 -2.99 27.38
N THR A 359 -11.41 -2.75 26.30
CA THR A 359 -11.83 -3.81 25.39
C THR A 359 -10.84 -3.83 24.24
N ILE A 360 -10.26 -4.97 23.97
CA ILE A 360 -9.34 -5.19 22.85
C ILE A 360 -9.99 -6.00 21.75
N SER A 361 -9.53 -5.78 20.53
CA SER A 361 -9.91 -6.54 19.35
C SER A 361 -8.69 -6.87 18.51
N LEU A 362 -8.86 -7.67 17.46
CA LEU A 362 -7.81 -8.01 16.51
C LEU A 362 -8.05 -7.33 15.18
N ALA A 363 -7.10 -6.53 14.70
CA ALA A 363 -7.09 -6.05 13.35
C ALA A 363 -6.58 -7.14 12.41
N GLY A 364 -7.36 -7.46 11.36
CA GLY A 364 -7.04 -8.54 10.45
C GLY A 364 -6.84 -9.88 11.15
N ASP A 365 -7.59 -10.14 12.23
CA ASP A 365 -7.54 -11.34 13.07
C ASP A 365 -6.17 -11.64 13.72
N ILE A 366 -5.23 -10.69 13.73
CA ILE A 366 -3.86 -10.93 14.23
C ILE A 366 -3.35 -9.84 15.17
N ILE A 367 -3.50 -8.55 14.83
CA ILE A 367 -2.86 -7.45 15.59
C ILE A 367 -3.82 -6.93 16.65
N PRO A 368 -3.50 -7.10 17.95
CA PRO A 368 -4.34 -6.57 19.01
C PRO A 368 -4.29 -5.03 19.02
N PHE A 369 -5.46 -4.42 19.15
CA PHE A 369 -5.62 -2.99 19.32
C PHE A 369 -6.70 -2.68 20.36
N ILE A 370 -6.63 -1.48 20.95
CA ILE A 370 -7.61 -1.01 21.92
C ILE A 370 -8.88 -0.59 21.18
N TYR A 371 -9.93 -1.40 21.28
CA TYR A 371 -11.22 -1.12 20.67
C TYR A 371 -11.97 0.00 21.42
N LYS A 372 -11.99 -0.11 22.77
CA LYS A 372 -12.68 0.85 23.63
C LYS A 372 -12.03 0.89 25.02
N VAL A 373 -12.00 2.06 25.62
CA VAL A 373 -11.70 2.20 27.06
C VAL A 373 -13.03 2.22 27.81
N THR A 374 -13.27 1.18 28.61
CA THR A 374 -14.52 1.02 29.38
C THR A 374 -14.43 1.67 30.76
N LYS A 375 -13.21 1.77 31.33
CA LYS A 375 -12.92 2.48 32.58
C LYS A 375 -11.55 3.12 32.50
N VAL A 376 -11.48 4.41 32.78
CA VAL A 376 -10.22 5.16 32.79
C VAL A 376 -9.36 4.80 34.00
N ALA A 377 -8.06 4.97 33.90
CA ALA A 377 -7.14 4.81 35.02
C ALA A 377 -7.32 5.92 36.08
N LYS A 378 -6.95 5.66 37.33
CA LYS A 378 -6.85 6.70 38.36
C LYS A 378 -5.73 7.70 38.13
N GLY A 379 -4.68 7.28 37.40
CA GLY A 379 -3.53 8.10 37.00
C GLY A 379 -3.13 7.76 35.57
N ILE A 380 -2.86 8.79 34.77
CA ILE A 380 -2.40 8.64 33.38
C ILE A 380 -0.95 8.20 33.39
N SER A 381 -0.61 7.17 32.58
CA SER A 381 0.78 6.80 32.40
C SER A 381 1.52 7.88 31.59
N VAL A 382 2.67 8.28 32.09
CA VAL A 382 3.61 9.16 31.42
C VAL A 382 5.00 8.50 31.43
N PRO A 383 5.89 8.82 30.46
CA PRO A 383 7.27 8.34 30.52
C PRO A 383 7.95 8.81 31.82
N ASP A 384 8.68 7.92 32.47
CA ASP A 384 9.44 8.18 33.71
C ASP A 384 10.82 8.80 33.50
N PHE A 385 11.12 9.19 32.25
CA PHE A 385 12.36 9.82 31.84
C PHE A 385 12.09 11.12 31.08
N ASP A 386 13.13 11.94 30.90
CA ASP A 386 13.01 13.19 30.19
C ASP A 386 12.45 12.99 28.78
N HIS A 387 11.38 13.68 28.50
CA HIS A 387 10.72 13.67 27.20
C HIS A 387 10.09 15.03 26.88
N TYR A 388 9.85 15.27 25.60
CA TYR A 388 9.07 16.43 25.14
C TYR A 388 7.93 15.99 24.23
N VAL A 389 6.88 16.80 24.19
CA VAL A 389 5.66 16.49 23.43
C VAL A 389 5.56 17.47 22.26
N GLU A 390 5.29 16.95 21.05
CA GLU A 390 5.02 17.71 19.84
C GLU A 390 3.75 17.19 19.18
N GLY A 391 2.66 17.95 19.26
CA GLY A 391 1.34 17.49 18.83
C GLY A 391 0.82 16.34 19.69
N CYS A 392 0.57 15.18 19.07
CA CYS A 392 0.14 13.96 19.76
C CYS A 392 1.30 12.98 20.05
N HIS A 393 2.53 13.31 19.68
CA HIS A 393 3.71 12.46 19.83
C HIS A 393 4.61 12.96 20.95
N ALA A 394 5.22 12.03 21.67
CA ALA A 394 6.27 12.34 22.64
C ALA A 394 7.61 11.77 22.14
N TYR A 395 8.70 12.39 22.55
CA TYR A 395 10.06 12.03 22.13
C TYR A 395 10.97 11.96 23.35
N ALA A 396 11.75 10.87 23.46
CA ALA A 396 12.69 10.68 24.55
C ALA A 396 13.77 11.77 24.55
N GLY A 397 13.99 12.41 25.69
CA GLY A 397 15.13 13.24 26.10
C GLY A 397 15.80 14.15 25.07
N MET A 398 15.21 14.33 23.89
CA MET A 398 15.84 15.05 22.82
C MET A 398 15.64 16.56 22.93
N THR A 399 16.64 17.22 23.44
CA THR A 399 16.77 18.65 23.24
C THR A 399 16.76 19.00 21.75
N LYS A 400 16.41 20.24 21.40
CA LYS A 400 16.48 20.75 20.00
C LYS A 400 17.80 20.38 19.31
N LYS A 401 18.90 20.39 20.06
CA LYS A 401 20.23 20.02 19.59
C LYS A 401 20.34 18.55 19.23
N GLN A 402 19.75 17.66 20.03
CA GLN A 402 19.74 16.21 19.81
C GLN A 402 18.87 15.81 18.60
N LYS A 403 17.73 16.51 18.43
CA LYS A 403 16.86 16.34 17.25
C LYS A 403 17.58 16.69 15.96
N ILE A 404 18.36 17.77 15.98
CA ILE A 404 19.20 18.20 14.85
C ILE A 404 20.32 17.17 14.61
N LYS A 405 20.95 16.66 15.67
CA LYS A 405 21.99 15.62 15.57
C LYS A 405 21.44 14.35 14.91
N ASN A 406 20.30 13.86 15.36
CA ASN A 406 19.71 12.64 14.80
C ASN A 406 19.31 12.80 13.32
N LYS A 407 18.69 13.92 12.95
CA LYS A 407 18.41 14.21 11.52
C LYS A 407 19.70 14.24 10.69
N PHE A 408 20.76 14.81 11.22
CA PHE A 408 22.06 14.84 10.55
C PHE A 408 22.62 13.42 10.37
N LEU A 409 22.66 12.61 11.43
CA LEU A 409 23.15 11.23 11.38
C LEU A 409 22.34 10.37 10.41
N ASN A 410 21.00 10.46 10.44
CA ASN A 410 20.14 9.77 9.50
C ASN A 410 20.42 10.22 8.05
N SER A 411 20.67 11.51 7.81
CA SER A 411 21.03 11.97 6.47
C SER A 411 22.38 11.42 5.98
N CYS A 412 23.34 11.20 6.89
CA CYS A 412 24.62 10.54 6.58
C CYS A 412 24.40 9.06 6.21
N GLU A 413 23.58 8.34 6.98
CA GLU A 413 23.23 6.94 6.73
C GLU A 413 22.53 6.78 5.38
N ILE A 414 21.55 7.63 5.09
CA ILE A 414 20.81 7.62 3.82
C ILE A 414 21.77 7.89 2.64
N LEU A 415 22.68 8.84 2.74
CA LEU A 415 23.62 9.14 1.67
C LEU A 415 24.67 8.04 1.48
N SER A 416 24.91 7.23 2.51
CA SER A 416 25.78 6.02 2.48
C SER A 416 27.16 6.27 1.90
N ILE A 417 27.85 7.31 2.38
CA ILE A 417 29.19 7.69 1.88
C ILE A 417 30.22 6.63 2.33
N PRO A 418 30.95 6.01 1.40
CA PRO A 418 31.98 5.03 1.74
C PRO A 418 33.03 5.59 2.71
N GLY A 419 33.18 4.94 3.86
CA GLY A 419 34.11 5.34 4.91
C GLY A 419 33.56 6.35 5.93
N LEU A 420 32.37 6.89 5.73
CA LEU A 420 31.67 7.72 6.71
C LEU A 420 30.67 6.89 7.53
N GLY A 421 31.20 6.06 8.43
CA GLY A 421 30.37 5.29 9.37
C GLY A 421 29.81 6.16 10.52
N PRO A 422 28.98 5.56 11.41
CA PRO A 422 28.29 6.28 12.49
C PRO A 422 29.21 7.13 13.36
N ALA A 423 30.33 6.58 13.81
CA ALA A 423 31.29 7.29 14.67
C ALA A 423 31.90 8.54 14.00
N LEU A 424 32.25 8.46 12.72
CA LEU A 424 32.79 9.59 11.98
C LEU A 424 31.71 10.61 11.61
N SER A 425 30.48 10.17 11.43
CA SER A 425 29.32 11.07 11.24
C SER A 425 29.05 11.87 12.52
N GLU A 426 29.13 11.26 13.69
CA GLU A 426 29.05 11.96 14.98
C GLU A 426 30.18 12.95 15.16
N GLN A 427 31.43 12.54 14.92
CA GLN A 427 32.60 13.41 14.99
C GLN A 427 32.46 14.63 14.07
N LEU A 428 31.94 14.44 12.86
CA LEU A 428 31.66 15.51 11.90
C LEU A 428 30.58 16.46 12.44
N PHE A 429 29.50 15.92 12.99
CA PHE A 429 28.44 16.73 13.61
C PHE A 429 28.96 17.56 14.77
N ASP A 430 29.71 16.96 15.69
CA ASP A 430 30.24 17.63 16.89
C ASP A 430 31.22 18.75 16.52
N TYR A 431 32.07 18.51 15.51
CA TYR A 431 32.95 19.56 14.96
C TYR A 431 32.16 20.75 14.40
N LEU A 432 31.06 20.47 13.64
CA LEU A 432 30.23 21.54 13.06
C LEU A 432 29.43 22.28 14.11
N SER A 433 28.88 21.57 15.09
CA SER A 433 28.14 22.13 16.21
C SER A 433 29.04 23.00 17.11
N GLY A 434 30.27 22.57 17.38
CA GLY A 434 31.28 23.34 18.14
C GLY A 434 31.65 24.67 17.47
N LYS A 435 31.38 24.82 16.17
CA LYS A 435 31.52 26.08 15.42
C LYS A 435 30.24 26.90 15.33
N GLY A 436 29.24 26.63 16.16
CA GLY A 436 27.96 27.34 16.18
C GLY A 436 27.06 27.06 14.98
N LYS A 437 27.32 26.00 14.21
CA LYS A 437 26.53 25.64 13.03
C LYS A 437 25.46 24.62 13.38
N SER A 438 24.20 25.01 13.23
CA SER A 438 23.04 24.09 13.35
C SER A 438 22.75 23.44 12.01
N ILE A 439 23.44 22.33 11.70
CA ILE A 439 23.29 21.61 10.41
C ILE A 439 22.58 20.28 10.66
N SER A 440 21.37 20.15 10.13
CA SER A 440 20.51 18.97 10.27
C SER A 440 20.59 17.99 9.09
N ASN A 441 21.40 18.30 8.08
CA ASN A 441 21.49 17.49 6.85
C ASN A 441 22.93 17.55 6.30
N ILE A 442 23.46 16.37 5.94
CA ILE A 442 24.82 16.20 5.40
C ILE A 442 25.04 16.99 4.10
N LEU A 443 24.02 17.17 3.26
CA LEU A 443 24.12 17.93 2.01
C LEU A 443 24.42 19.43 2.23
N LYS A 444 24.16 19.94 3.44
CA LYS A 444 24.51 21.32 3.82
C LYS A 444 25.95 21.47 4.30
N VAL A 445 26.68 20.37 4.39
CA VAL A 445 28.08 20.37 4.84
C VAL A 445 28.99 20.82 3.68
N LYS A 446 29.76 21.88 3.89
CA LYS A 446 30.80 22.24 2.92
C LYS A 446 31.85 21.11 2.87
N PRO A 447 32.17 20.55 1.70
CA PRO A 447 33.09 19.40 1.59
C PRO A 447 34.41 19.57 2.32
N LYS A 448 35.02 20.76 2.24
CA LYS A 448 36.26 21.09 2.99
C LYS A 448 36.15 20.96 4.51
N SER A 449 34.92 21.00 5.08
CA SER A 449 34.71 20.82 6.51
C SER A 449 34.94 19.37 6.94
N ILE A 450 34.75 18.37 6.05
CA ILE A 450 35.00 16.95 6.32
C ILE A 450 36.49 16.73 6.63
N LYS A 451 37.39 17.27 5.81
CA LYS A 451 38.84 17.16 6.04
C LYS A 451 39.29 17.83 7.37
N LYS A 452 38.59 18.89 7.78
CA LYS A 452 38.88 19.59 9.05
C LYS A 452 38.33 18.84 10.25
N ALA A 453 37.18 18.18 10.10
CA ALA A 453 36.55 17.41 11.16
C ALA A 453 37.25 16.04 11.37
N ILE A 454 37.78 15.46 10.30
CA ILE A 454 38.41 14.14 10.28
C ILE A 454 39.83 14.30 9.70
N PRO A 455 40.79 14.82 10.50
CA PRO A 455 42.15 15.10 10.03
C PRO A 455 42.96 13.80 9.88
N SER A 456 42.79 13.07 8.79
CA SER A 456 43.50 11.83 8.51
C SER A 456 43.35 11.45 7.02
N LYS A 457 44.09 10.43 6.55
CA LYS A 457 43.89 9.82 5.22
C LYS A 457 42.45 9.36 5.01
N VAL A 458 41.76 8.98 6.11
CA VAL A 458 40.35 8.60 6.08
C VAL A 458 39.47 9.81 5.73
N GLY A 459 39.71 10.97 6.34
CA GLY A 459 38.98 12.20 6.02
C GLY A 459 39.18 12.66 4.57
N GLU A 460 40.36 12.43 3.98
CA GLU A 460 40.60 12.70 2.56
C GLU A 460 39.81 11.75 1.65
N LYS A 461 39.77 10.45 1.99
CA LYS A 461 38.98 9.46 1.30
C LYS A 461 37.48 9.78 1.37
N VAL A 462 36.95 10.04 2.57
CA VAL A 462 35.55 10.42 2.80
C VAL A 462 35.21 11.71 2.04
N TYR A 463 36.10 12.71 2.02
CA TYR A 463 35.90 13.91 1.20
C TYR A 463 35.78 13.62 -0.28
N GLY A 464 36.63 12.74 -0.81
CA GLY A 464 36.56 12.33 -2.23
C GLY A 464 35.27 11.60 -2.56
N GLU A 465 34.88 10.63 -1.73
CA GLU A 465 33.63 9.88 -1.90
C GLU A 465 32.39 10.76 -1.72
N PHE A 466 32.42 11.73 -0.79
CA PHE A 466 31.33 12.68 -0.63
C PHE A 466 31.14 13.55 -1.88
N LYS A 467 32.22 14.04 -2.50
CA LYS A 467 32.14 14.78 -3.76
C LYS A 467 31.53 13.93 -4.89
N LYS A 468 32.00 12.69 -5.07
CA LYS A 468 31.44 11.75 -6.04
C LYS A 468 29.95 11.48 -5.79
N ALA A 469 29.55 11.31 -4.52
CA ALA A 469 28.16 11.11 -4.15
C ALA A 469 27.29 12.32 -4.51
N LEU A 470 27.82 13.55 -4.37
CA LEU A 470 27.10 14.76 -4.74
C LEU A 470 27.00 14.96 -6.28
N GLU A 471 28.01 14.54 -7.03
CA GLU A 471 28.02 14.64 -8.50
C GLU A 471 26.94 13.76 -9.17
N ASN A 472 26.53 12.66 -8.50
CA ASN A 472 25.60 11.66 -9.04
C ASN A 472 24.34 11.49 -8.16
N ILE A 473 24.01 12.43 -7.31
CA ILE A 473 22.89 12.31 -6.38
C ILE A 473 21.56 12.50 -7.10
N SER A 474 20.64 11.53 -6.97
CA SER A 474 19.27 11.66 -7.47
C SER A 474 18.44 12.60 -6.60
N LEU A 475 17.39 13.19 -7.17
CA LEU A 475 16.46 14.05 -6.44
C LEU A 475 15.75 13.27 -5.34
N SER A 476 15.37 12.02 -5.60
CA SER A 476 14.81 11.09 -4.60
C SER A 476 15.74 10.97 -3.40
N LYS A 477 17.03 10.75 -3.64
CA LYS A 477 18.03 10.64 -2.57
C LYS A 477 18.17 11.94 -1.77
N ILE A 478 18.12 13.10 -2.45
CA ILE A 478 18.11 14.41 -1.79
C ILE A 478 16.90 14.53 -0.85
N ILE A 479 15.70 14.19 -1.33
CA ILE A 479 14.46 14.27 -0.54
C ILE A 479 14.52 13.31 0.66
N GLN A 480 15.04 12.08 0.47
CA GLN A 480 15.21 11.11 1.56
C GLN A 480 16.11 11.68 2.68
N THR A 481 17.22 12.37 2.33
CA THR A 481 18.11 12.96 3.34
C THR A 481 17.46 14.05 4.18
N MET A 482 16.33 14.61 3.75
CA MET A 482 15.59 15.60 4.54
C MET A 482 14.87 14.98 5.74
N CYS A 483 14.76 13.65 5.80
CA CYS A 483 14.11 12.89 6.88
C CYS A 483 12.72 13.43 7.20
N LEU A 484 11.90 13.65 6.18
CA LEU A 484 10.52 14.13 6.33
C LEU A 484 9.62 12.97 6.74
N ASP A 485 8.74 13.21 7.71
CA ASP A 485 7.79 12.20 8.19
C ASP A 485 6.88 11.74 7.05
N GLY A 486 6.72 10.42 6.90
CA GLY A 486 5.91 9.81 5.85
C GLY A 486 6.53 9.81 4.44
N HIS A 487 7.81 10.20 4.29
CA HIS A 487 8.53 10.23 3.02
C HIS A 487 9.60 9.13 2.96
N GLY A 488 9.16 7.89 2.93
CA GLY A 488 10.04 6.73 2.69
C GLY A 488 10.62 6.71 1.26
N PRO A 489 11.57 5.80 0.95
CA PRO A 489 12.25 5.74 -0.35
C PRO A 489 11.28 5.72 -1.54
N LYS A 490 10.25 4.90 -1.50
CA LYS A 490 9.24 4.79 -2.58
C LYS A 490 8.49 6.10 -2.85
N VAL A 491 8.15 6.85 -1.79
CA VAL A 491 7.49 8.16 -1.92
C VAL A 491 8.45 9.17 -2.53
N CYS A 492 9.72 9.16 -2.13
CA CYS A 492 10.75 10.05 -2.68
C CYS A 492 11.03 9.75 -4.15
N ASP A 493 11.07 8.47 -4.56
CA ASP A 493 11.20 8.07 -5.96
C ASP A 493 10.00 8.53 -6.80
N THR A 494 8.80 8.46 -6.24
CA THR A 494 7.60 8.97 -6.90
C THR A 494 7.62 10.48 -7.06
N LEU A 495 8.06 11.21 -6.01
CA LEU A 495 8.25 12.67 -6.08
C LEU A 495 9.31 13.07 -7.10
N GLU A 496 10.42 12.34 -7.17
CA GLU A 496 11.44 12.56 -8.21
C GLU A 496 10.85 12.43 -9.61
N ARG A 497 10.11 11.35 -9.88
CA ARG A 497 9.44 11.14 -11.18
C ARG A 497 8.46 12.27 -11.50
N ILE A 498 7.65 12.69 -10.51
CA ILE A 498 6.71 13.79 -10.68
C ILE A 498 7.42 15.09 -11.02
N ILE A 499 8.56 15.38 -10.38
CA ILE A 499 9.30 16.64 -10.56
C ILE A 499 10.11 16.64 -11.86
N LEU A 500 10.67 15.49 -12.27
CA LEU A 500 11.53 15.40 -13.44
C LEU A 500 10.80 15.09 -14.76
N THR A 501 9.59 14.51 -14.72
CA THR A 501 8.86 14.15 -15.96
C THR A 501 8.09 15.29 -16.58
N GLU A 502 8.21 16.54 -16.08
CA GLU A 502 7.36 17.62 -16.58
C GLU A 502 8.07 18.94 -16.86
N GLU A 503 8.12 19.23 -18.13
CA GLU A 503 7.94 20.57 -18.67
C GLU A 503 6.51 21.09 -18.36
N GLY A 504 6.11 21.12 -17.09
CA GLY A 504 4.97 21.90 -16.57
C GLY A 504 3.56 21.43 -16.89
N LYS A 505 3.29 20.20 -17.30
CA LYS A 505 1.91 19.69 -17.50
C LYS A 505 1.70 18.31 -16.90
N LEU A 506 1.18 18.27 -15.66
CA LEU A 506 0.63 17.06 -15.05
C LEU A 506 -0.65 16.63 -15.78
N PRO A 507 -0.89 15.34 -16.05
CA PRO A 507 -2.18 14.85 -16.50
C PRO A 507 -3.27 15.25 -15.49
N ASN A 508 -4.44 15.67 -15.95
CA ASN A 508 -5.51 16.31 -15.16
C ASN A 508 -5.87 15.58 -13.84
N TYR A 509 -5.87 14.24 -13.83
CA TYR A 509 -6.15 13.44 -12.63
C TYR A 509 -5.01 13.44 -11.59
N ARG A 510 -3.75 13.68 -12.01
CA ARG A 510 -2.60 13.83 -11.09
C ARG A 510 -2.53 15.25 -10.52
N THR A 511 -3.02 16.24 -11.27
CA THR A 511 -3.08 17.64 -10.82
C THR A 511 -4.03 17.77 -9.63
N GLU A 512 -5.19 17.12 -9.65
CA GLU A 512 -6.11 17.11 -8.50
C GLU A 512 -5.49 16.40 -7.29
N TRP A 513 -4.77 15.31 -7.49
CA TRP A 513 -4.05 14.62 -6.40
C TRP A 513 -2.90 15.44 -5.82
N VAL A 514 -2.13 16.12 -6.66
CA VAL A 514 -1.04 17.04 -6.23
C VAL A 514 -1.62 18.30 -5.61
N LEU A 515 -2.71 18.84 -6.15
CA LEU A 515 -3.39 20.02 -5.60
C LEU A 515 -4.17 19.71 -4.32
N SER A 516 -4.71 18.50 -4.15
CA SER A 516 -5.31 18.07 -2.88
C SER A 516 -4.25 17.89 -1.78
N LYS A 517 -2.99 17.66 -2.15
CA LYS A 517 -1.81 17.68 -1.27
C LYS A 517 -1.11 19.06 -1.21
N GLN A 518 -1.78 20.16 -1.48
CA GLN A 518 -1.32 21.50 -1.08
C GLN A 518 -1.33 21.62 0.45
N SER A 519 -0.59 20.71 1.07
CA SER A 519 -0.29 20.79 2.49
C SER A 519 0.85 21.77 2.68
N ASP A 520 0.88 22.43 3.84
CA ASP A 520 2.02 23.24 4.30
C ASP A 520 3.36 22.51 4.15
N GLU A 521 3.35 21.17 4.12
CA GLU A 521 4.53 20.32 3.93
C GLU A 521 4.99 20.27 2.48
N PHE A 522 4.10 20.22 1.49
CA PHE A 522 4.47 20.29 0.08
C PHE A 522 4.97 21.69 -0.30
N ILE A 523 4.33 22.74 0.21
CA ILE A 523 4.80 24.11 0.05
C ILE A 523 6.15 24.31 0.72
N LYS A 524 6.38 23.71 1.89
CA LYS A 524 7.68 23.70 2.57
C LYS A 524 8.71 22.90 1.77
N LEU A 525 8.33 21.74 1.21
CA LEU A 525 9.19 20.93 0.36
C LEU A 525 9.55 21.68 -0.92
N GLU A 526 8.59 22.29 -1.59
CA GLU A 526 8.83 23.09 -2.80
C GLU A 526 9.74 24.30 -2.52
N LYS A 527 9.49 25.04 -1.43
CA LYS A 527 10.36 26.13 -0.97
C LYS A 527 11.76 25.63 -0.62
N LEU A 528 11.84 24.47 0.03
CA LEU A 528 13.11 23.85 0.42
C LEU A 528 13.86 23.34 -0.82
N LEU A 529 13.19 22.74 -1.78
CA LEU A 529 13.77 22.32 -3.07
C LEU A 529 14.23 23.54 -3.88
N LYS A 530 13.44 24.62 -3.92
CA LYS A 530 13.85 25.88 -4.55
C LYS A 530 15.07 26.50 -3.86
N SER A 531 15.15 26.47 -2.53
CA SER A 531 16.32 26.95 -1.78
C SER A 531 17.54 26.06 -1.98
N MET A 532 17.34 24.74 -2.01
CA MET A 532 18.40 23.76 -2.30
C MET A 532 18.85 23.83 -3.76
N LYS A 533 17.95 24.03 -4.71
CA LYS A 533 18.30 24.26 -6.12
C LYS A 533 19.16 25.51 -6.29
N LYS A 534 18.96 26.52 -5.47
CA LYS A 534 19.82 27.72 -5.39
C LYS A 534 21.16 27.43 -4.75
N GLU A 535 21.21 26.62 -3.68
CA GLU A 535 22.46 26.21 -3.00
C GLU A 535 23.21 25.11 -3.79
N LEU A 536 22.49 24.30 -4.57
CA LEU A 536 23.03 23.21 -5.40
C LEU A 536 23.41 23.68 -6.82
N LYS A 537 23.11 24.93 -7.22
CA LYS A 537 23.63 25.52 -8.47
C LYS A 537 25.16 25.58 -8.52
N ASP A 538 25.81 25.59 -7.36
CA ASP A 538 27.26 25.48 -7.24
C ASP A 538 27.77 24.02 -7.29
N PHE A 539 26.86 23.04 -7.28
CA PHE A 539 27.11 21.63 -7.47
C PHE A 539 26.38 21.26 -8.75
N HIS A 540 27.06 21.23 -9.87
CA HIS A 540 26.55 20.86 -11.19
C HIS A 540 25.49 19.72 -11.14
N LEU A 541 24.27 20.04 -10.73
CA LEU A 541 23.06 19.34 -11.10
C LEU A 541 22.71 19.86 -12.51
N GLU A 542 23.65 19.71 -13.43
CA GLU A 542 23.30 19.69 -14.83
C GLU A 542 22.41 18.45 -14.97
N GLU A 543 21.15 18.67 -15.40
CA GLU A 543 20.42 17.64 -16.13
C GLU A 543 21.47 17.03 -17.04
N SER A 544 21.84 15.78 -16.80
CA SER A 544 22.70 15.11 -17.75
C SER A 544 21.85 14.97 -19.01
N ASN A 545 21.99 15.90 -19.95
CA ASN A 545 21.45 15.80 -21.31
C ASN A 545 22.03 14.56 -22.04
N GLN A 546 22.59 13.65 -21.26
CA GLN A 546 23.17 12.42 -21.76
C GLN A 546 22.08 11.44 -22.16
N THR A 547 22.10 11.06 -23.40
CA THR A 547 21.23 10.01 -23.92
C THR A 547 21.63 8.67 -23.33
N LEU A 548 20.72 7.99 -22.62
CA LEU A 548 20.98 6.67 -22.07
C LEU A 548 21.13 5.65 -23.21
N CYS A 549 22.22 4.91 -23.17
CA CYS A 549 22.55 3.91 -24.19
C CYS A 549 22.89 2.55 -23.59
N ILE A 550 22.67 1.48 -24.35
CA ILE A 550 23.13 0.14 -24.02
C ILE A 550 24.35 -0.19 -24.91
N LEU A 551 25.40 -0.75 -24.30
CA LEU A 551 26.59 -1.15 -25.01
C LEU A 551 26.67 -2.68 -25.10
N THR A 552 26.89 -3.22 -26.32
CA THR A 552 27.05 -4.66 -26.57
C THR A 552 28.17 -4.92 -27.57
N GLY A 553 28.84 -6.07 -27.46
CA GLY A 553 30.02 -6.38 -28.31
C GLY A 553 31.25 -5.55 -27.94
N SER A 554 32.28 -5.63 -28.74
CA SER A 554 33.52 -4.81 -28.65
C SER A 554 33.50 -3.69 -29.65
N PRO A 555 33.84 -2.45 -29.26
CA PRO A 555 33.95 -1.33 -30.21
C PRO A 555 34.98 -1.62 -31.31
N LYS A 556 34.71 -1.16 -32.52
CA LYS A 556 35.67 -1.28 -33.63
C LYS A 556 36.68 -0.13 -33.63
N GLN A 557 36.25 1.06 -33.24
CA GLN A 557 37.06 2.28 -33.28
C GLN A 557 37.71 2.64 -31.94
N TYR A 558 37.30 2.01 -30.87
CA TYR A 558 37.79 2.24 -29.50
C TYR A 558 38.29 0.96 -28.87
N LYS A 559 39.36 1.02 -28.06
CA LYS A 559 39.91 -0.16 -27.38
C LYS A 559 38.96 -0.76 -26.36
N THR A 560 38.15 0.07 -25.73
CA THR A 560 37.18 -0.36 -24.70
C THR A 560 35.87 0.47 -24.78
N LYS A 561 34.79 -0.07 -24.20
CA LYS A 561 33.51 0.64 -24.02
C LYS A 561 33.67 1.91 -23.18
N ALA A 562 34.55 1.87 -22.18
CA ALA A 562 34.84 3.04 -21.34
C ALA A 562 35.51 4.15 -22.11
N GLU A 563 36.38 3.81 -23.08
CA GLU A 563 37.02 4.79 -23.96
C GLU A 563 36.01 5.41 -24.95
N PHE A 564 35.08 4.62 -25.47
CA PHE A 564 33.96 5.11 -26.26
C PHE A 564 33.11 6.14 -25.48
N LEU A 565 32.66 5.80 -24.25
CA LEU A 565 31.87 6.71 -23.41
C LEU A 565 32.64 7.97 -23.02
N LYS A 566 33.95 7.88 -22.85
CA LYS A 566 34.81 9.04 -22.55
C LYS A 566 34.93 9.98 -23.74
N ALA A 567 34.93 9.45 -24.94
CA ALA A 567 35.00 10.22 -26.18
C ALA A 567 33.62 10.80 -26.61
N ASN A 568 32.53 10.14 -26.21
CA ASN A 568 31.16 10.52 -26.56
C ASN A 568 30.37 10.84 -25.27
N THR A 569 30.65 11.97 -24.70
CA THR A 569 30.14 12.43 -23.38
C THR A 569 28.63 12.68 -23.37
N GLU A 570 27.99 12.76 -24.53
CA GLU A 570 26.54 12.85 -24.71
C GLU A 570 25.80 11.53 -24.43
N TYR A 571 26.54 10.41 -24.25
CA TYR A 571 25.96 9.11 -23.92
C TYR A 571 26.36 8.64 -22.54
N LYS A 572 25.41 7.96 -21.87
CA LYS A 572 25.60 7.29 -20.57
C LYS A 572 25.10 5.86 -20.64
N GLU A 573 25.91 4.90 -20.21
CA GLU A 573 25.51 3.50 -20.24
C GLU A 573 24.41 3.20 -19.21
N THR A 574 23.42 2.41 -19.63
CA THR A 574 22.38 1.83 -18.78
C THR A 574 22.22 0.33 -19.09
N SER A 575 21.81 -0.44 -18.11
CA SER A 575 21.37 -1.83 -18.29
C SER A 575 19.87 -1.94 -18.62
N SER A 576 19.13 -0.85 -18.46
CA SER A 576 17.68 -0.78 -18.62
C SER A 576 17.28 -0.56 -20.06
N PHE A 577 16.69 -1.56 -20.71
CA PHE A 577 16.12 -1.43 -22.05
C PHE A 577 14.91 -0.49 -22.15
N LYS A 578 14.27 -0.19 -21.02
CA LYS A 578 13.13 0.76 -20.97
C LYS A 578 13.58 2.21 -21.00
N GLU A 579 14.78 2.48 -20.52
CA GLU A 579 15.34 3.83 -20.39
C GLU A 579 16.31 4.18 -21.53
N ALA A 580 16.90 3.16 -22.13
CA ALA A 580 17.82 3.36 -23.25
C ALA A 580 17.09 3.90 -24.47
N LYS A 581 17.69 4.90 -25.12
CA LYS A 581 17.24 5.42 -26.42
C LYS A 581 18.04 4.84 -27.58
N VAL A 582 19.26 4.40 -27.32
CA VAL A 582 20.19 3.88 -28.34
C VAL A 582 20.89 2.63 -27.84
N LEU A 583 21.11 1.66 -28.71
CA LEU A 583 22.02 0.55 -28.47
C LEU A 583 23.23 0.68 -29.40
N PHE A 584 24.43 0.71 -28.85
CA PHE A 584 25.67 0.63 -29.61
C PHE A 584 26.19 -0.81 -29.62
N THR A 585 26.63 -1.25 -30.83
CA THR A 585 27.15 -2.60 -31.02
C THR A 585 28.42 -2.57 -31.89
N GLY A 586 29.34 -3.51 -31.63
CA GLY A 586 30.50 -3.73 -32.54
C GLY A 586 30.16 -4.55 -33.79
N ASP A 587 28.95 -5.10 -33.90
CA ASP A 587 28.49 -5.88 -35.05
C ASP A 587 26.97 -5.76 -35.22
N LEU A 588 26.53 -5.09 -36.28
CA LEU A 588 25.12 -4.89 -36.60
C LEU A 588 24.36 -6.19 -36.93
N ASN A 589 25.10 -7.23 -37.34
CA ASN A 589 24.55 -8.54 -37.68
C ASN A 589 24.52 -9.50 -36.46
N SER A 590 24.96 -9.04 -35.30
CA SER A 590 24.98 -9.85 -34.08
C SER A 590 23.61 -10.40 -33.71
N THR A 591 23.57 -11.68 -33.36
CA THR A 591 22.37 -12.39 -32.83
C THR A 591 22.33 -12.43 -31.32
N SER A 592 23.13 -11.62 -30.63
CA SER A 592 23.16 -11.57 -29.17
C SER A 592 21.80 -11.26 -28.57
N SER A 593 21.54 -11.74 -27.36
CA SER A 593 20.26 -11.52 -26.67
C SER A 593 19.91 -10.01 -26.52
N LYS A 594 20.91 -9.16 -26.34
CA LYS A 594 20.74 -7.71 -26.30
C LYS A 594 20.27 -7.14 -27.64
N MET A 595 20.86 -7.62 -28.76
CA MET A 595 20.48 -7.21 -30.10
C MET A 595 19.07 -7.65 -30.46
N VAL A 596 18.72 -8.90 -30.19
CA VAL A 596 17.37 -9.43 -30.42
C VAL A 596 16.33 -8.62 -29.64
N LYS A 597 16.62 -8.30 -28.39
CA LYS A 597 15.73 -7.50 -27.53
C LYS A 597 15.59 -6.06 -28.03
N ALA A 598 16.69 -5.42 -28.46
CA ALA A 598 16.67 -4.07 -29.00
C ALA A 598 15.84 -3.97 -30.29
N LYS A 599 16.03 -4.91 -31.23
CA LYS A 599 15.23 -5.00 -32.47
C LYS A 599 13.74 -5.19 -32.17
N LYS A 600 13.40 -6.04 -31.19
CA LYS A 600 11.99 -6.31 -30.80
C LYS A 600 11.26 -5.09 -30.25
N ILE A 601 11.96 -4.19 -29.56
CA ILE A 601 11.37 -2.97 -28.99
C ILE A 601 11.57 -1.72 -29.86
N GLY A 602 12.17 -1.85 -31.03
CA GLY A 602 12.40 -0.73 -31.94
C GLY A 602 13.45 0.29 -31.49
N LEU A 603 14.43 -0.16 -30.66
CA LEU A 603 15.50 0.72 -30.20
C LEU A 603 16.42 1.12 -31.35
N ASP A 604 16.87 2.38 -31.40
CA ASP A 604 17.86 2.84 -32.34
C ASP A 604 19.18 2.06 -32.14
N ILE A 605 19.69 1.43 -33.20
CA ILE A 605 20.88 0.57 -33.14
C ILE A 605 21.97 1.18 -34.00
N ARG A 606 23.10 1.46 -33.38
CA ARG A 606 24.26 2.07 -34.02
C ARG A 606 25.51 1.22 -33.83
N GLU A 607 26.44 1.30 -34.76
CA GLU A 607 27.77 0.71 -34.64
C GLU A 607 28.72 1.68 -33.93
N TYR A 608 29.64 1.18 -33.07
CA TYR A 608 30.60 2.00 -32.35
C TYR A 608 32.04 1.46 -32.43
#